data_23d06c766f2d7f25e127b0345e3402c3
#
_entry.id   23d06c766f2d7f25e127b0345e3402c3
#
_cell.length_a   1.000
_cell.length_b   1.000
_cell.length_c   1.000
_cell.angle_alpha   90.00
_cell.angle_beta   90.00
_cell.angle_gamma   90.00
#
_symmetry.space_group_name_H-M   'P 1'
#
loop_
_entity.id
_entity.type
_entity.pdbx_description
1 polymer ?
#
loop_
_entity_poly.entity_id
_entity_poly.type
_entity_poly.pdbx_seq_one_letter_code
_entity_poly.pdbx_strand_id
1 'polypeptide(L)'
;MIRRPPRSTLSSSSAASDVYKRQVNMGKPNFIWNEIPLSKNIDHTNVDLGFEKGNNAFCLSMGNPHAVFFVDSVESVNVSLVGPKLENHPIFPEKANISFAEVKSKSKIKMKVWERGAGQTAACGSGACAVAVAAKQLSKIDNNCEIILDGGILNVTILDDESIVLKGPTEISFQGTFGDRINKLIKSN
;
A
#
# COMPACT_ATOMS: atom_id res chain seq x y z
N MET A 1 -6.73 -23.69 -1.20
CA MET A 1 -6.83 -23.23 0.21
C MET A 1 -6.46 -21.75 0.23
N ILE A 2 -7.41 -20.86 0.38
CA ILE A 2 -7.14 -19.41 0.42
C ILE A 2 -6.61 -19.10 1.82
N ARG A 3 -5.33 -18.76 1.95
CA ARG A 3 -4.77 -18.28 3.22
C ARG A 3 -5.39 -16.91 3.54
N ARG A 4 -6.09 -16.81 4.66
CA ARG A 4 -6.58 -15.53 5.18
C ARG A 4 -5.38 -14.64 5.51
N PRO A 5 -5.41 -13.34 5.19
CA PRO A 5 -4.38 -12.41 5.64
C PRO A 5 -4.33 -12.38 7.18
N PRO A 6 -3.14 -12.13 7.77
CA PRO A 6 -3.03 -12.05 9.22
C PRO A 6 -3.94 -10.94 9.76
N ARG A 7 -4.67 -11.26 10.84
CA ARG A 7 -5.49 -10.26 11.55
C ARG A 7 -4.57 -9.17 12.09
N SER A 8 -4.79 -7.93 11.69
CA SER A 8 -4.17 -6.78 12.31
C SER A 8 -4.55 -6.77 13.81
N THR A 9 -3.59 -7.01 14.67
CA THR A 9 -3.77 -6.81 16.10
C THR A 9 -3.79 -5.29 16.35
N LEU A 10 -4.98 -4.77 16.67
CA LEU A 10 -5.13 -3.41 17.16
C LEU A 10 -4.41 -3.32 18.52
N SER A 11 -3.26 -2.67 18.59
CA SER A 11 -2.71 -2.27 19.86
C SER A 11 -3.63 -1.19 20.46
N SER A 12 -4.22 -1.46 21.62
CA SER A 12 -4.99 -0.48 22.38
C SER A 12 -4.06 0.61 22.84
N SER A 13 -4.05 1.76 22.17
CA SER A 13 -3.38 2.94 22.70
C SER A 13 -4.26 3.57 23.78
N SER A 14 -3.74 3.60 25.01
CA SER A 14 -4.26 4.43 26.07
C SER A 14 -4.05 5.89 25.70
N ALA A 15 -5.08 6.65 25.44
CA ALA A 15 -5.24 8.05 25.82
C ALA A 15 -6.41 8.70 25.06
N ALA A 16 -7.23 9.37 25.81
CA ALA A 16 -8.45 10.06 25.35
C ALA A 16 -8.22 11.31 24.47
N SER A 17 -7.01 11.58 24.01
CA SER A 17 -6.69 12.78 23.21
C SER A 17 -6.40 12.55 21.74
N ASP A 18 -6.34 11.29 21.27
CA ASP A 18 -6.00 10.98 19.87
C ASP A 18 -7.09 10.16 19.19
N VAL A 19 -8.35 10.52 19.36
CA VAL A 19 -9.53 9.85 18.81
C VAL A 19 -9.52 9.86 17.27
N TYR A 20 -8.72 10.71 16.64
CA TYR A 20 -8.74 10.96 15.19
C TYR A 20 -7.58 10.35 14.42
N LYS A 21 -6.66 9.62 15.06
CA LYS A 21 -5.55 8.95 14.37
C LYS A 21 -5.40 7.51 14.84
N ARG A 22 -5.41 6.58 13.92
CA ARG A 22 -5.14 5.16 14.19
C ARG A 22 -3.80 4.76 13.60
N GLN A 23 -3.13 3.85 14.30
CA GLN A 23 -1.85 3.30 13.91
C GLN A 23 -1.99 1.79 13.74
N VAL A 24 -1.46 1.26 12.64
CA VAL A 24 -1.54 -0.17 12.30
C VAL A 24 -0.15 -0.66 11.92
N ASN A 25 0.27 -1.79 12.48
CA ASN A 25 1.42 -2.52 12.00
C ASN A 25 1.00 -3.32 10.76
N MET A 26 1.59 -2.99 9.61
CA MET A 26 1.31 -3.59 8.31
C MET A 26 2.16 -4.83 8.02
N GLY A 27 3.02 -5.25 8.97
CA GLY A 27 3.98 -6.33 8.78
C GLY A 27 5.23 -5.89 8.04
N LYS A 28 5.95 -6.88 7.49
CA LYS A 28 7.17 -6.65 6.70
C LYS A 28 6.90 -6.78 5.21
N PRO A 29 7.60 -6.01 4.37
CA PRO A 29 7.54 -6.19 2.93
C PRO A 29 8.20 -7.52 2.53
N ASN A 30 7.75 -8.07 1.41
CA ASN A 30 8.37 -9.24 0.82
C ASN A 30 8.85 -8.94 -0.61
N PHE A 31 10.06 -9.37 -0.91
CA PHE A 31 10.76 -9.11 -2.17
C PHE A 31 11.03 -10.39 -2.99
N ILE A 32 10.62 -11.56 -2.47
CA ILE A 32 10.82 -12.83 -3.15
C ILE A 32 9.85 -12.91 -4.33
N TRP A 33 10.38 -13.09 -5.53
CA TRP A 33 9.63 -12.96 -6.79
C TRP A 33 8.33 -13.80 -6.84
N ASN A 34 8.35 -15.05 -6.35
CA ASN A 34 7.17 -15.91 -6.32
C ASN A 34 6.19 -15.59 -5.17
N GLU A 35 6.59 -14.77 -4.21
CA GLU A 35 5.74 -14.27 -3.14
C GLU A 35 5.22 -12.85 -3.41
N ILE A 36 5.82 -12.14 -4.39
CA ILE A 36 5.25 -10.93 -5.01
C ILE A 36 4.08 -11.26 -5.97
N PRO A 37 3.81 -12.39 -6.29
CA PRO A 37 3.69 -13.42 -7.28
C PRO A 37 3.98 -12.94 -8.73
N LEU A 38 5.25 -12.77 -9.03
CA LEU A 38 5.69 -12.54 -10.42
C LEU A 38 5.68 -13.86 -11.20
N SER A 39 5.46 -13.83 -12.51
CA SER A 39 5.41 -15.02 -13.37
C SER A 39 6.79 -15.65 -13.62
N LYS A 40 7.88 -14.95 -13.29
CA LYS A 40 9.26 -15.43 -13.46
C LYS A 40 10.21 -14.72 -12.50
N ASN A 41 11.35 -15.37 -12.23
CA ASN A 41 12.43 -14.77 -11.42
C ASN A 41 13.15 -13.67 -12.22
N ILE A 42 12.95 -12.44 -11.82
CA ILE A 42 13.58 -11.23 -12.39
C ILE A 42 13.98 -10.28 -11.28
N ASP A 43 14.78 -9.29 -11.62
CA ASP A 43 15.09 -8.19 -10.71
C ASP A 43 13.81 -7.38 -10.41
N HIS A 44 13.27 -7.56 -9.22
CA HIS A 44 12.05 -6.91 -8.77
C HIS A 44 12.22 -5.39 -8.60
N THR A 45 13.44 -4.89 -8.55
CA THR A 45 13.72 -3.44 -8.37
C THR A 45 13.64 -2.65 -9.67
N ASN A 46 13.60 -3.35 -10.82
CA ASN A 46 13.72 -2.72 -12.15
C ASN A 46 12.91 -3.46 -13.22
N VAL A 47 11.60 -3.62 -12.99
CA VAL A 47 10.71 -4.39 -13.88
C VAL A 47 10.17 -3.48 -14.99
N ASP A 48 10.50 -3.80 -16.24
CA ASP A 48 9.93 -3.12 -17.40
C ASP A 48 8.49 -3.61 -17.65
N LEU A 49 7.53 -2.71 -17.51
CA LEU A 49 6.11 -2.95 -17.77
C LEU A 49 5.59 -2.17 -19.01
N GLY A 50 6.50 -1.54 -19.75
CA GLY A 50 6.15 -0.75 -20.94
C GLY A 50 5.35 0.52 -20.62
N PHE A 51 5.50 1.10 -19.44
CA PHE A 51 4.83 2.36 -19.07
C PHE A 51 5.41 3.55 -19.81
N GLU A 52 6.69 3.83 -19.60
CA GLU A 52 7.46 4.87 -20.26
C GLU A 52 8.88 4.36 -20.49
N LYS A 53 9.53 4.78 -21.58
CA LYS A 53 10.88 4.34 -21.90
C LYS A 53 11.87 4.66 -20.76
N GLY A 54 12.42 3.62 -20.14
CA GLY A 54 13.39 3.74 -19.05
C GLY A 54 12.79 4.01 -17.67
N ASN A 55 11.45 4.08 -17.56
CA ASN A 55 10.77 4.18 -16.27
C ASN A 55 10.21 2.81 -15.88
N ASN A 56 11.00 2.04 -15.14
CA ASN A 56 10.69 0.68 -14.74
C ASN A 56 10.13 0.66 -13.31
N ALA A 57 9.30 -0.35 -13.02
CA ALA A 57 8.65 -0.49 -11.74
C ALA A 57 9.54 -1.16 -10.70
N PHE A 58 9.43 -0.73 -9.45
CA PHE A 58 9.87 -1.49 -8.28
C PHE A 58 8.70 -2.35 -7.80
N CYS A 59 8.87 -3.67 -7.79
CA CYS A 59 7.83 -4.62 -7.39
C CYS A 59 8.10 -5.20 -6.01
N LEU A 60 7.05 -5.30 -5.19
CA LEU A 60 7.11 -5.91 -3.85
C LEU A 60 5.73 -6.39 -3.41
N SER A 61 5.69 -7.16 -2.33
CA SER A 61 4.44 -7.56 -1.68
C SER A 61 4.31 -6.93 -0.28
N MET A 62 3.14 -6.38 0.01
CA MET A 62 2.67 -6.00 1.36
C MET A 62 1.56 -6.95 1.85
N GLY A 63 1.64 -8.24 1.48
CA GLY A 63 0.57 -9.22 1.58
C GLY A 63 -0.33 -9.25 0.33
N ASN A 64 -0.10 -8.34 -0.59
CA ASN A 64 -0.65 -8.24 -1.93
C ASN A 64 0.39 -7.61 -2.87
N PRO A 65 0.36 -7.91 -4.19
CA PRO A 65 1.37 -7.43 -5.13
C PRO A 65 1.23 -5.94 -5.44
N HIS A 66 2.37 -5.26 -5.47
CA HIS A 66 2.51 -3.85 -5.81
C HIS A 66 3.60 -3.64 -6.85
N ALA A 67 3.34 -2.74 -7.81
CA ALA A 67 4.33 -2.17 -8.72
C ALA A 67 4.35 -0.65 -8.52
N VAL A 68 5.51 -0.11 -8.19
CA VAL A 68 5.73 1.31 -7.88
C VAL A 68 6.58 1.95 -8.96
N PHE A 69 6.03 2.97 -9.63
CA PHE A 69 6.74 3.83 -10.57
C PHE A 69 7.09 5.16 -9.90
N PHE A 70 8.34 5.57 -10.03
CA PHE A 70 8.74 6.91 -9.62
C PHE A 70 8.68 7.84 -10.83
N VAL A 71 7.90 8.92 -10.71
CA VAL A 71 7.63 9.88 -11.78
C VAL A 71 7.98 11.31 -11.33
N ASP A 72 8.27 12.19 -12.28
CA ASP A 72 8.58 13.59 -11.98
C ASP A 72 7.34 14.34 -11.47
N SER A 73 6.15 14.00 -12.00
CA SER A 73 4.87 14.54 -11.54
C SER A 73 3.76 13.50 -11.67
N VAL A 74 3.05 13.23 -10.57
CA VAL A 74 1.88 12.35 -10.59
C VAL A 74 0.70 12.97 -11.35
N GLU A 75 0.68 14.29 -11.52
CA GLU A 75 -0.38 14.98 -12.26
C GLU A 75 -0.27 14.76 -13.78
N SER A 76 0.92 14.47 -14.28
CA SER A 76 1.11 14.16 -15.70
C SER A 76 0.64 12.76 -16.08
N VAL A 77 0.41 11.87 -15.07
CA VAL A 77 0.02 10.48 -15.31
C VAL A 77 -1.50 10.35 -15.44
N ASN A 78 -1.97 9.88 -16.58
CA ASN A 78 -3.36 9.46 -16.73
C ASN A 78 -3.56 8.04 -16.19
N VAL A 79 -3.77 7.95 -14.87
CA VAL A 79 -3.87 6.66 -14.13
C VAL A 79 -4.97 5.77 -14.70
N SER A 80 -6.12 6.35 -15.06
CA SER A 80 -7.25 5.59 -15.62
C SER A 80 -6.96 4.99 -17.00
N LEU A 81 -6.03 5.57 -17.75
CA LEU A 81 -5.61 5.05 -19.05
C LEU A 81 -4.56 3.94 -18.94
N VAL A 82 -3.56 4.14 -18.08
CA VAL A 82 -2.39 3.24 -17.98
C VAL A 82 -2.58 2.14 -16.94
N GLY A 83 -3.30 2.44 -15.85
CA GLY A 83 -3.53 1.51 -14.73
C GLY A 83 -4.08 0.15 -15.13
N PRO A 84 -5.16 0.05 -15.95
CA PRO A 84 -5.71 -1.22 -16.39
C PRO A 84 -4.71 -2.07 -17.18
N LYS A 85 -3.86 -1.45 -17.99
CA LYS A 85 -2.84 -2.16 -18.80
C LYS A 85 -1.74 -2.74 -17.91
N LEU A 86 -1.27 -1.94 -16.96
CA LEU A 86 -0.21 -2.32 -16.03
C LEU A 86 -0.69 -3.36 -15.01
N GLU A 87 -1.91 -3.21 -14.46
CA GLU A 87 -2.54 -4.20 -13.57
C GLU A 87 -2.56 -5.60 -14.19
N ASN A 88 -2.90 -5.67 -15.48
CA ASN A 88 -3.07 -6.92 -16.22
C ASN A 88 -1.81 -7.35 -17.00
N HIS A 89 -0.64 -6.76 -16.72
CA HIS A 89 0.59 -7.13 -17.40
C HIS A 89 0.94 -8.60 -17.12
N PRO A 90 1.39 -9.39 -18.14
CA PRO A 90 1.63 -10.84 -18.01
C PRO A 90 2.63 -11.24 -16.92
N ILE A 91 3.45 -10.32 -16.43
CA ILE A 91 4.35 -10.56 -15.30
C ILE A 91 3.58 -10.78 -13.98
N PHE A 92 2.34 -10.28 -13.88
CA PHE A 92 1.47 -10.40 -12.70
C PHE A 92 0.32 -11.37 -12.97
N PRO A 93 0.48 -12.69 -12.81
CA PRO A 93 -0.60 -13.66 -13.04
C PRO A 93 -1.80 -13.44 -12.10
N GLU A 94 -1.59 -12.86 -10.93
CA GLU A 94 -2.64 -12.50 -9.97
C GLU A 94 -3.00 -11.01 -10.03
N LYS A 95 -2.57 -10.28 -11.09
CA LYS A 95 -2.66 -8.82 -11.20
C LYS A 95 -1.92 -8.10 -10.06
N ALA A 96 -1.76 -6.78 -10.16
CA ALA A 96 -1.06 -5.99 -9.15
C ALA A 96 -1.74 -4.63 -8.92
N ASN A 97 -1.49 -4.05 -7.74
CA ASN A 97 -1.75 -2.64 -7.49
C ASN A 97 -0.62 -1.82 -8.13
N ILE A 98 -0.98 -0.77 -8.85
CA ILE A 98 -0.04 0.10 -9.55
C ILE A 98 -0.01 1.46 -8.87
N SER A 99 1.16 1.87 -8.40
CA SER A 99 1.35 3.16 -7.74
C SER A 99 2.30 4.04 -8.55
N PHE A 100 1.95 5.30 -8.71
CA PHE A 100 2.79 6.35 -9.28
C PHE A 100 3.17 7.30 -8.16
N ALA A 101 4.48 7.51 -7.95
CA ALA A 101 5.03 8.19 -6.80
C ALA A 101 5.96 9.35 -7.24
N GLU A 102 5.65 10.55 -6.77
CA GLU A 102 6.45 11.75 -6.95
C GLU A 102 7.13 12.09 -5.63
N VAL A 103 8.47 11.99 -5.58
CA VAL A 103 9.25 12.30 -4.37
C VAL A 103 9.40 13.81 -4.24
N LYS A 104 8.78 14.40 -3.22
CA LYS A 104 8.85 15.83 -2.93
C LYS A 104 10.04 16.20 -2.03
N SER A 105 10.41 15.29 -1.11
CA SER A 105 11.56 15.45 -0.20
C SER A 105 11.93 14.10 0.43
N LYS A 106 12.96 14.08 1.27
CA LYS A 106 13.35 12.89 2.05
C LYS A 106 12.26 12.38 3.01
N SER A 107 11.24 13.17 3.28
CA SER A 107 10.15 12.83 4.20
C SER A 107 8.75 13.00 3.59
N LYS A 108 8.64 13.22 2.27
CA LYS A 108 7.35 13.50 1.65
C LYS A 108 7.26 12.97 0.22
N ILE A 109 6.22 12.18 -0.06
CA ILE A 109 5.89 11.66 -1.38
C ILE A 109 4.43 11.99 -1.69
N LYS A 110 4.14 12.42 -2.92
CA LYS A 110 2.78 12.46 -3.47
C LYS A 110 2.57 11.23 -4.34
N MET A 111 1.41 10.58 -4.23
CA MET A 111 1.12 9.41 -5.03
C MET A 111 -0.31 9.36 -5.56
N LYS A 112 -0.47 8.66 -6.67
CA LYS A 112 -1.75 8.18 -7.20
C LYS A 112 -1.68 6.66 -7.33
N VAL A 113 -2.83 5.99 -7.22
CA VAL A 113 -2.90 4.53 -7.24
C VAL A 113 -4.04 4.03 -8.12
N TRP A 114 -3.76 2.94 -8.82
CA TRP A 114 -4.74 2.05 -9.43
C TRP A 114 -4.74 0.75 -8.62
N GLU A 115 -5.82 0.49 -7.89
CA GLU A 115 -5.92 -0.70 -7.05
C GLU A 115 -6.44 -1.90 -7.85
N ARG A 116 -5.85 -3.05 -7.59
CA ARG A 116 -6.19 -4.34 -8.18
C ARG A 116 -7.67 -4.65 -8.01
N GLY A 117 -8.41 -4.69 -9.13
CA GLY A 117 -9.83 -5.00 -9.15
C GLY A 117 -10.78 -3.88 -8.71
N ALA A 118 -10.25 -2.73 -8.26
CA ALA A 118 -11.05 -1.59 -7.80
C ALA A 118 -10.89 -0.33 -8.67
N GLY A 119 -9.78 -0.24 -9.41
CA GLY A 119 -9.51 0.92 -10.24
C GLY A 119 -8.79 2.06 -9.51
N GLN A 120 -8.91 3.27 -10.02
CA GLN A 120 -8.32 4.44 -9.37
C GLN A 120 -9.11 4.77 -8.11
N THR A 121 -8.44 4.81 -6.95
CA THR A 121 -9.01 5.12 -5.64
C THR A 121 -8.35 6.35 -5.04
N ALA A 122 -9.06 7.00 -4.13
CA ALA A 122 -8.56 8.20 -3.45
C ALA A 122 -7.49 7.89 -2.39
N ALA A 123 -7.45 6.66 -1.86
CA ALA A 123 -6.47 6.24 -0.85
C ALA A 123 -6.28 4.71 -0.86
N CYS A 124 -5.04 4.28 -0.65
CA CYS A 124 -4.66 2.87 -0.51
C CYS A 124 -3.56 2.72 0.55
N GLY A 125 -3.89 2.08 1.68
CA GLY A 125 -2.96 1.93 2.80
C GLY A 125 -1.76 1.04 2.46
N SER A 126 -1.98 -0.14 1.86
CA SER A 126 -0.89 -1.03 1.42
C SER A 126 -0.06 -0.41 0.30
N GLY A 127 -0.69 0.35 -0.61
CA GLY A 127 -0.01 1.10 -1.66
C GLY A 127 0.91 2.20 -1.09
N ALA A 128 0.46 2.93 -0.07
CA ALA A 128 1.28 3.93 0.62
C ALA A 128 2.52 3.28 1.28
N CYS A 129 2.34 2.13 1.94
CA CYS A 129 3.44 1.36 2.51
C CYS A 129 4.40 0.86 1.43
N ALA A 130 3.89 0.31 0.34
CA ALA A 130 4.71 -0.17 -0.77
C ALA A 130 5.56 0.95 -1.39
N VAL A 131 4.97 2.13 -1.60
CA VAL A 131 5.67 3.33 -2.10
C VAL A 131 6.79 3.76 -1.16
N ALA A 132 6.51 3.84 0.16
CA ALA A 132 7.52 4.22 1.15
C ALA A 132 8.68 3.21 1.18
N VAL A 133 8.38 1.90 1.18
CA VAL A 133 9.39 0.83 1.15
C VAL A 133 10.26 0.92 -0.10
N ALA A 134 9.65 1.01 -1.30
CA ALA A 134 10.39 1.13 -2.56
C ALA A 134 11.27 2.38 -2.57
N ALA A 135 10.74 3.53 -2.11
CA ALA A 135 11.50 4.76 -2.02
C ALA A 135 12.69 4.66 -1.04
N LYS A 136 12.51 3.99 0.09
CA LYS A 136 13.58 3.76 1.07
C LYS A 136 14.67 2.86 0.51
N GLN A 137 14.30 1.75 -0.13
CA GLN A 137 15.24 0.83 -0.78
C GLN A 137 16.09 1.53 -1.86
N LEU A 138 15.49 2.48 -2.56
CA LEU A 138 16.18 3.33 -3.55
C LEU A 138 16.87 4.57 -2.93
N SER A 139 16.96 4.66 -1.60
CA SER A 139 17.58 5.78 -0.87
C SER A 139 16.96 7.15 -1.21
N LYS A 140 15.69 7.18 -1.63
CA LYS A 140 14.99 8.40 -1.98
C LYS A 140 14.41 9.12 -0.75
N ILE A 141 14.10 8.38 0.34
CA ILE A 141 13.53 8.91 1.60
C ILE A 141 14.25 8.35 2.82
N ASP A 142 13.94 8.94 3.99
CA ASP A 142 14.32 8.45 5.31
C ASP A 142 13.31 7.41 5.83
N ASN A 143 13.42 7.00 7.10
CA ASN A 143 12.55 5.98 7.70
C ASN A 143 11.12 6.44 7.95
N ASN A 144 10.88 7.77 8.00
CA ASN A 144 9.57 8.37 8.21
C ASN A 144 9.17 9.18 6.98
N CYS A 145 7.98 8.93 6.46
CA CYS A 145 7.51 9.59 5.25
C CYS A 145 6.01 9.90 5.32
N GLU A 146 5.66 11.15 4.99
CA GLU A 146 4.28 11.53 4.65
C GLU A 146 3.96 11.12 3.23
N ILE A 147 2.90 10.34 3.05
CA ILE A 147 2.35 9.97 1.76
C ILE A 147 1.09 10.77 1.52
N ILE A 148 1.13 11.63 0.51
CA ILE A 148 0.00 12.49 0.11
C ILE A 148 -0.77 11.76 -0.98
N LEU A 149 -2.05 11.48 -0.72
CA LEU A 149 -3.02 10.88 -1.64
C LEU A 149 -4.18 11.85 -1.86
N ASP A 150 -5.00 11.60 -2.87
CA ASP A 150 -6.20 12.42 -3.13
C ASP A 150 -7.18 12.39 -1.95
N GLY A 151 -7.24 11.28 -1.20
CA GLY A 151 -8.10 11.11 -0.01
C GLY A 151 -7.50 11.63 1.30
N GLY A 152 -6.26 12.15 1.30
CA GLY A 152 -5.63 12.69 2.51
C GLY A 152 -4.17 12.26 2.70
N ILE A 153 -3.66 12.47 3.90
CA ILE A 153 -2.26 12.21 4.24
C ILE A 153 -2.16 10.99 5.14
N LEU A 154 -1.31 10.05 4.76
CA LEU A 154 -0.90 8.91 5.56
C LEU A 154 0.57 9.10 5.99
N ASN A 155 0.89 8.66 7.20
CA ASN A 155 2.27 8.63 7.68
C ASN A 155 2.76 7.20 7.73
N VAL A 156 3.87 6.92 7.08
CA VAL A 156 4.52 5.61 7.06
C VAL A 156 5.84 5.70 7.79
N THR A 157 6.05 4.80 8.75
CA THR A 157 7.32 4.62 9.46
C THR A 157 7.85 3.23 9.19
N ILE A 158 9.10 3.14 8.75
CA ILE A 158 9.84 1.88 8.59
C ILE A 158 10.69 1.71 9.85
N LEU A 159 10.41 0.66 10.62
CA LEU A 159 11.12 0.37 11.87
C LEU A 159 12.46 -0.33 11.59
N ASP A 160 13.32 -0.41 12.62
CA ASP A 160 14.64 -1.03 12.50
C ASP A 160 14.57 -2.53 12.21
N ASP A 161 13.49 -3.19 12.60
CA ASP A 161 13.20 -4.60 12.28
C ASP A 161 12.54 -4.80 10.92
N GLU A 162 12.47 -3.73 10.10
CA GLU A 162 11.82 -3.67 8.78
C GLU A 162 10.29 -3.79 8.79
N SER A 163 9.65 -3.81 9.95
CA SER A 163 8.20 -3.74 10.01
C SER A 163 7.69 -2.33 9.68
N ILE A 164 6.53 -2.26 9.06
CA ILE A 164 5.95 -1.02 8.55
C ILE A 164 4.78 -0.60 9.44
N VAL A 165 4.84 0.62 9.93
CA VAL A 165 3.76 1.23 10.70
C VAL A 165 3.08 2.29 9.85
N LEU A 166 1.78 2.12 9.64
CA LEU A 166 0.91 3.06 8.96
C LEU A 166 0.09 3.84 9.99
N LYS A 167 0.08 5.18 9.88
CA LYS A 167 -0.76 6.07 10.70
C LYS A 167 -1.58 6.99 9.80
N GLY A 168 -2.88 7.07 10.07
CA GLY A 168 -3.80 7.91 9.30
C GLY A 168 -4.96 8.44 10.15
N PRO A 169 -5.73 9.40 9.64
CA PRO A 169 -6.95 9.87 10.27
C PRO A 169 -8.01 8.77 10.27
N THR A 170 -8.92 8.81 11.23
CA THR A 170 -10.07 7.92 11.30
C THR A 170 -11.29 8.69 11.78
N GLU A 171 -12.46 8.34 11.26
CA GLU A 171 -13.74 8.87 11.67
C GLU A 171 -14.72 7.73 11.97
N ILE A 172 -15.65 7.96 12.87
CA ILE A 172 -16.74 7.02 13.17
C ILE A 172 -17.85 7.29 12.17
N SER A 173 -18.02 6.41 11.20
CA SER A 173 -19.07 6.54 10.19
C SER A 173 -20.47 6.23 10.74
N PHE A 174 -20.57 5.27 11.66
CA PHE A 174 -21.82 4.93 12.35
C PHE A 174 -21.54 4.13 13.62
N GLN A 175 -22.52 4.09 14.50
CA GLN A 175 -22.57 3.20 15.66
C GLN A 175 -23.82 2.34 15.55
N GLY A 176 -23.73 1.07 15.95
CA GLY A 176 -24.83 0.14 15.89
C GLY A 176 -24.71 -0.98 16.93
N THR A 177 -25.84 -1.61 17.23
CA THR A 177 -25.90 -2.77 18.13
C THR A 177 -26.38 -3.99 17.35
N PHE A 178 -25.69 -5.11 17.51
CA PHE A 178 -26.14 -6.37 16.93
C PHE A 178 -27.38 -6.88 17.69
N GLY A 179 -28.35 -7.38 16.95
CA GLY A 179 -29.50 -8.05 17.53
C GLY A 179 -29.10 -9.36 18.24
N ASP A 180 -29.97 -9.87 19.14
CA ASP A 180 -29.67 -11.02 20.02
C ASP A 180 -29.20 -12.27 19.30
N ARG A 181 -29.68 -12.53 18.09
CA ARG A 181 -29.27 -13.70 17.28
C ARG A 181 -27.77 -13.67 16.95
N ILE A 182 -27.25 -12.48 16.56
CA ILE A 182 -25.82 -12.31 16.23
C ILE A 182 -24.99 -12.31 17.49
N ASN A 183 -25.47 -11.67 18.56
CA ASN A 183 -24.78 -11.66 19.85
C ASN A 183 -24.59 -13.09 20.44
N LYS A 184 -25.56 -14.00 20.25
CA LYS A 184 -25.42 -15.41 20.63
C LYS A 184 -24.34 -16.13 19.84
N LEU A 185 -24.24 -15.89 18.51
CA LEU A 185 -23.20 -16.50 17.66
C LEU A 185 -21.79 -16.01 17.99
N ILE A 186 -21.62 -14.76 18.40
CA ILE A 186 -20.31 -14.20 18.80
C ILE A 186 -19.85 -14.77 20.14
N LYS A 187 -20.76 -15.08 21.06
CA LYS A 187 -20.44 -15.62 22.40
C LYS A 187 -20.22 -17.15 22.41
N SER A 188 -20.57 -17.84 21.34
CA SER A 188 -20.42 -19.30 21.21
C SER A 188 -19.12 -19.76 20.54
N ASN A 189 -18.26 -18.82 20.16
CA ASN A 189 -16.89 -19.03 19.65
C ASN A 189 -15.86 -18.40 20.58
#